data_6b4d601632cb9094b232a889c34a91ad
#
_entry.id   6b4d601632cb9094b232a889c34a91ad
#
_cell.length_a   1.000
_cell.length_b   1.000
_cell.length_c   1.000
_cell.angle_alpha   90.00
_cell.angle_beta   90.00
_cell.angle_gamma   90.00
#
_symmetry.space_group_name_H-M   'P 1'
#
loop_
_entity.id
_entity.type
_entity.pdbx_description
1 polymer ?
#
loop_
_entity_poly.entity_id
_entity_poly.type
_entity_poly.pdbx_seq_one_letter_code
_entity_poly.pdbx_strand_id
1 'polypeptide(L)'
;MVKPTRRRSNRRRYALTLPELEHSKAAVLNSLGSLQSRRSYKHAIEEFIRWYCSEPRLALNRAVVLRYRLHLENIPLAPSTINVRLAAIRRIAYEAADTGLLSPELVAGIRRVKGMKRLGQPVGNWLTAQQSRLLLTNSQAETIRGKRDRAMLGLLLGCGLRRSELVTLKSDQIQKREDHWVIVDLIGKARHVRTVPIPPWVKEELDSWTSAAGIRGGKLFRSIRKDGAIWGLGVTQNVVWYVVKKCAERAGIDRLAPHDLRRSCARLCHGAGGELEQIQFLLGHISVQTTERYVGCKQQLNKAVNDRIELGTPSSLYLQESLRRWIPTTYNPPIG
;
A
#
# COMPACT_ATOMS: atom_id res chain seq x y z
N MET A 1 -43.08 56.70 6.86
CA MET A 1 -42.20 55.57 7.24
C MET A 1 -41.59 54.97 5.99
N VAL A 2 -40.35 55.33 5.68
CA VAL A 2 -39.61 54.83 4.51
C VAL A 2 -38.80 53.59 4.93
N LYS A 3 -39.07 52.42 4.31
CA LYS A 3 -38.31 51.17 4.58
C LYS A 3 -36.90 51.31 4.07
N PRO A 4 -35.86 50.94 4.81
CA PRO A 4 -34.49 50.97 4.33
C PRO A 4 -34.30 49.88 3.31
N THR A 5 -33.93 50.25 2.09
CA THR A 5 -33.50 49.37 1.03
C THR A 5 -32.16 48.72 1.41
N ARG A 6 -32.16 47.38 1.69
CA ARG A 6 -30.98 46.59 1.87
C ARG A 6 -30.06 46.70 0.63
N ARG A 7 -29.02 47.50 0.74
CA ARG A 7 -27.91 47.50 -0.26
C ARG A 7 -27.34 46.07 -0.33
N ARG A 8 -27.66 45.34 -1.38
CA ARG A 8 -26.92 44.13 -1.78
C ARG A 8 -25.48 44.53 -2.00
N SER A 9 -24.56 44.16 -1.10
CA SER A 9 -23.12 44.30 -1.30
C SER A 9 -22.75 43.46 -2.51
N ASN A 10 -22.46 44.13 -3.62
CA ASN A 10 -21.96 43.54 -4.85
C ASN A 10 -20.49 43.15 -4.57
N ARG A 11 -20.28 42.06 -3.79
CA ARG A 11 -18.95 41.49 -3.61
C ARG A 11 -18.49 41.02 -4.97
N ARG A 12 -17.66 41.82 -5.61
CA ARG A 12 -16.95 41.44 -6.84
C ARG A 12 -16.32 40.08 -6.58
N ARG A 13 -16.65 39.08 -7.39
CA ARG A 13 -16.09 37.73 -7.35
C ARG A 13 -14.65 37.82 -7.86
N TYR A 14 -13.70 38.13 -7.02
CA TYR A 14 -12.28 38.17 -7.38
C TYR A 14 -11.75 36.75 -7.53
N ALA A 15 -10.94 36.52 -8.55
CA ALA A 15 -10.09 35.34 -8.64
C ALA A 15 -9.05 35.43 -7.50
N LEU A 16 -8.72 34.31 -6.88
CA LEU A 16 -7.69 34.26 -5.84
C LEU A 16 -6.33 34.67 -6.44
N THR A 17 -5.65 35.56 -5.76
CA THR A 17 -4.30 35.98 -6.13
C THR A 17 -3.25 34.92 -5.79
N LEU A 18 -2.09 34.99 -6.40
CA LEU A 18 -1.01 34.06 -6.08
C LEU A 18 -0.61 34.09 -4.60
N PRO A 19 -0.46 35.26 -3.92
CA PRO A 19 -0.20 35.32 -2.48
C PRO A 19 -1.29 34.62 -1.63
N GLU A 20 -2.57 34.79 -1.97
CA GLU A 20 -3.69 34.14 -1.25
C GLU A 20 -3.66 32.61 -1.42
N LEU A 21 -3.33 32.12 -2.60
CA LEU A 21 -3.15 30.70 -2.89
C LEU A 21 -1.95 30.12 -2.13
N GLU A 22 -0.82 30.84 -2.08
CA GLU A 22 0.37 30.42 -1.32
C GLU A 22 0.09 30.41 0.18
N HIS A 23 -0.65 31.40 0.71
CA HIS A 23 -1.08 31.41 2.10
C HIS A 23 -1.96 30.21 2.43
N SER A 24 -2.98 29.94 1.65
CA SER A 24 -3.85 28.77 1.83
C SER A 24 -3.08 27.44 1.70
N LYS A 25 -2.10 27.35 0.77
CA LYS A 25 -1.18 26.21 0.66
C LYS A 25 -0.38 25.99 1.95
N ALA A 26 0.19 27.04 2.52
CA ALA A 26 0.95 26.93 3.77
C ALA A 26 0.07 26.42 4.92
N ALA A 27 -1.15 26.92 5.07
CA ALA A 27 -2.12 26.46 6.06
C ALA A 27 -2.45 24.97 5.88
N VAL A 28 -2.75 24.51 4.64
CA VAL A 28 -2.98 23.10 4.35
C VAL A 28 -1.77 22.25 4.74
N LEU A 29 -0.55 22.66 4.36
CA LEU A 29 0.65 21.86 4.65
C LEU A 29 0.94 21.77 6.14
N ASN A 30 0.70 22.84 6.90
CA ASN A 30 0.89 22.88 8.35
C ASN A 30 -0.14 21.99 9.10
N SER A 31 -1.36 21.83 8.57
CA SER A 31 -2.37 20.96 9.15
C SER A 31 -2.10 19.46 8.97
N LEU A 32 -1.12 19.07 8.12
CA LEU A 32 -0.81 17.68 7.81
C LEU A 32 0.26 17.12 8.75
N GLY A 33 -0.06 16.06 9.50
CA GLY A 33 0.85 15.42 10.47
C GLY A 33 1.93 14.53 9.86
N SER A 34 1.85 14.16 8.57
CA SER A 34 2.78 13.24 7.91
C SER A 34 3.62 13.94 6.86
N LEU A 35 4.96 13.78 6.92
CA LEU A 35 5.87 14.30 5.90
C LEU A 35 5.54 13.81 4.49
N GLN A 36 5.11 12.56 4.35
CA GLN A 36 4.71 12.01 3.05
C GLN A 36 3.44 12.67 2.52
N SER A 37 2.45 12.89 3.39
CA SER A 37 1.23 13.61 3.02
C SER A 37 1.56 15.05 2.64
N ARG A 38 2.42 15.74 3.39
CA ARG A 38 2.90 17.09 3.05
C ARG A 38 3.52 17.13 1.66
N ARG A 39 4.41 16.19 1.32
CA ARG A 39 5.04 16.13 -0.01
C ARG A 39 4.01 15.91 -1.12
N SER A 40 3.09 14.96 -0.94
CA SER A 40 2.05 14.66 -1.93
C SER A 40 1.08 15.82 -2.14
N TYR A 41 0.66 16.48 -1.06
CA TYR A 41 -0.23 17.64 -1.13
C TYR A 41 0.49 18.87 -1.68
N LYS A 42 1.76 19.11 -1.27
CA LYS A 42 2.57 20.19 -1.83
C LYS A 42 2.62 20.09 -3.35
N HIS A 43 3.04 18.93 -3.87
CA HIS A 43 3.10 18.70 -5.31
C HIS A 43 1.74 18.90 -5.99
N ALA A 44 0.65 18.32 -5.42
CA ALA A 44 -0.70 18.45 -5.98
C ALA A 44 -1.18 19.90 -6.04
N ILE A 45 -0.88 20.69 -5.00
CA ILE A 45 -1.26 22.10 -4.91
C ILE A 45 -0.44 22.95 -5.90
N GLU A 46 0.88 22.72 -5.97
CA GLU A 46 1.76 23.44 -6.91
C GLU A 46 1.37 23.19 -8.38
N GLU A 47 1.01 21.96 -8.73
CA GLU A 47 0.47 21.64 -10.06
C GLU A 47 -0.86 22.36 -10.34
N PHE A 48 -1.75 22.40 -9.35
CA PHE A 48 -3.01 23.14 -9.49
C PHE A 48 -2.79 24.63 -9.65
N ILE A 49 -1.93 25.25 -8.82
CA ILE A 49 -1.64 26.69 -8.90
C ILE A 49 -1.04 27.03 -10.27
N ARG A 50 -0.10 26.23 -10.75
CA ARG A 50 0.50 26.41 -12.08
C ARG A 50 -0.56 26.38 -13.18
N TRP A 51 -1.43 25.37 -13.17
CA TRP A 51 -2.52 25.26 -14.13
C TRP A 51 -3.53 26.40 -13.99
N TYR A 52 -3.94 26.72 -12.77
CA TYR A 52 -4.93 27.78 -12.50
C TYR A 52 -4.42 29.16 -12.90
N CYS A 53 -3.12 29.42 -12.82
CA CYS A 53 -2.50 30.69 -13.18
C CYS A 53 -2.05 30.78 -14.65
N SER A 54 -2.00 29.68 -15.40
CA SER A 54 -1.65 29.68 -16.82
C SER A 54 -2.77 30.13 -17.75
N GLU A 55 -4.02 30.12 -17.28
CA GLU A 55 -5.19 30.57 -18.02
C GLU A 55 -5.79 31.86 -17.41
N PRO A 56 -6.67 32.57 -18.11
CA PRO A 56 -7.40 33.68 -17.53
C PRO A 56 -8.10 33.23 -16.25
N ARG A 57 -7.74 33.87 -15.14
CA ARG A 57 -8.22 33.44 -13.82
C ARG A 57 -9.69 33.76 -13.65
N LEU A 58 -10.47 32.72 -13.49
CA LEU A 58 -11.86 32.80 -13.05
C LEU A 58 -11.91 32.66 -11.52
N ALA A 59 -12.95 33.19 -10.90
CA ALA A 59 -13.17 32.95 -9.47
C ALA A 59 -13.17 31.44 -9.17
N LEU A 60 -12.40 31.03 -8.16
CA LEU A 60 -12.29 29.62 -7.77
C LEU A 60 -13.67 29.09 -7.30
N ASN A 61 -14.26 28.24 -8.10
CA ASN A 61 -15.58 27.67 -7.89
C ASN A 61 -15.67 26.24 -8.42
N ARG A 62 -16.85 25.65 -8.35
CA ARG A 62 -17.10 24.29 -8.83
C ARG A 62 -16.73 24.11 -10.31
N ALA A 63 -17.02 25.06 -11.18
CA ALA A 63 -16.74 24.94 -12.61
C ALA A 63 -15.23 24.88 -12.89
N VAL A 64 -14.45 25.73 -12.21
CA VAL A 64 -12.98 25.72 -12.31
C VAL A 64 -12.42 24.37 -11.87
N VAL A 65 -12.89 23.81 -10.74
CA VAL A 65 -12.41 22.51 -10.25
C VAL A 65 -12.85 21.36 -11.16
N LEU A 66 -14.02 21.45 -11.81
CA LEU A 66 -14.44 20.49 -12.85
C LEU A 66 -13.53 20.57 -14.08
N ARG A 67 -13.19 21.77 -14.56
CA ARG A 67 -12.22 21.94 -15.68
C ARG A 67 -10.86 21.36 -15.32
N TYR A 68 -10.37 21.60 -14.12
CA TYR A 68 -9.12 21.00 -13.66
C TYR A 68 -9.20 19.46 -13.59
N ARG A 69 -10.32 18.92 -13.13
CA ARG A 69 -10.54 17.47 -13.15
C ARG A 69 -10.46 16.92 -14.58
N LEU A 70 -11.14 17.52 -15.54
CA LEU A 70 -11.07 17.12 -16.96
C LEU A 70 -9.63 17.23 -17.50
N HIS A 71 -8.91 18.30 -17.15
CA HIS A 71 -7.49 18.44 -17.49
C HIS A 71 -6.67 17.28 -16.95
N LEU A 72 -6.90 16.84 -15.69
CA LEU A 72 -6.21 15.70 -15.10
C LEU A 72 -6.58 14.36 -15.76
N GLU A 73 -7.79 14.21 -16.27
CA GLU A 73 -8.26 13.01 -16.97
C GLU A 73 -7.60 12.86 -18.35
N ASN A 74 -7.23 13.96 -18.98
CA ASN A 74 -6.50 13.98 -20.26
C ASN A 74 -4.99 13.67 -20.11
N ILE A 75 -4.49 13.57 -18.88
CA ILE A 75 -3.11 13.18 -18.59
C ILE A 75 -3.12 11.70 -18.16
N PRO A 76 -2.12 10.88 -18.50
CA PRO A 76 -2.08 9.45 -18.15
C PRO A 76 -1.81 9.24 -16.64
N LEU A 77 -2.72 9.70 -15.79
CA LEU A 77 -2.67 9.59 -14.34
C LEU A 77 -3.59 8.49 -13.82
N ALA A 78 -3.13 7.77 -12.81
CA ALA A 78 -3.98 6.80 -12.12
C ALA A 78 -5.16 7.52 -11.42
N PRO A 79 -6.38 6.94 -11.37
CA PRO A 79 -7.55 7.49 -10.69
C PRO A 79 -7.27 7.90 -9.23
N SER A 80 -6.40 7.14 -8.53
CA SER A 80 -5.96 7.48 -7.17
C SER A 80 -5.17 8.78 -7.10
N THR A 81 -4.33 9.06 -8.08
CA THR A 81 -3.54 10.29 -8.16
C THR A 81 -4.45 11.48 -8.40
N ILE A 82 -5.39 11.37 -9.33
CA ILE A 82 -6.41 12.40 -9.60
C ILE A 82 -7.21 12.69 -8.32
N ASN A 83 -7.65 11.65 -7.60
CA ASN A 83 -8.40 11.82 -6.37
C ASN A 83 -7.60 12.50 -5.25
N VAL A 84 -6.31 12.22 -5.13
CA VAL A 84 -5.42 12.93 -4.18
C VAL A 84 -5.27 14.40 -4.56
N ARG A 85 -5.08 14.71 -5.85
CA ARG A 85 -5.01 16.09 -6.34
C ARG A 85 -6.30 16.87 -6.05
N LEU A 86 -7.47 16.27 -6.35
CA LEU A 86 -8.76 16.88 -6.02
C LEU A 86 -8.99 17.06 -4.51
N ALA A 87 -8.51 16.12 -3.69
CA ALA A 87 -8.59 16.25 -2.23
C ALA A 87 -7.74 17.41 -1.72
N ALA A 88 -6.56 17.63 -2.29
CA ALA A 88 -5.69 18.76 -1.94
C ALA A 88 -6.35 20.11 -2.28
N ILE A 89 -7.02 20.22 -3.44
CA ILE A 89 -7.72 21.45 -3.84
C ILE A 89 -8.93 21.73 -2.94
N ARG A 90 -9.69 20.70 -2.58
CA ARG A 90 -10.77 20.88 -1.61
C ARG A 90 -10.26 21.42 -0.28
N ARG A 91 -9.07 20.96 0.14
CA ARG A 91 -8.44 21.46 1.34
C ARG A 91 -8.04 22.93 1.23
N ILE A 92 -7.48 23.37 0.10
CA ILE A 92 -7.24 24.80 -0.18
C ILE A 92 -8.54 25.59 -0.08
N ALA A 93 -9.62 25.09 -0.67
CA ALA A 93 -10.90 25.78 -0.63
C ALA A 93 -11.44 25.95 0.79
N TYR A 94 -11.23 24.97 1.69
CA TYR A 94 -11.59 25.10 3.10
C TYR A 94 -10.73 26.16 3.81
N GLU A 95 -9.41 26.13 3.68
CA GLU A 95 -8.52 27.12 4.30
C GLU A 95 -8.82 28.54 3.76
N ALA A 96 -9.12 28.66 2.47
CA ALA A 96 -9.54 29.94 1.88
C ALA A 96 -10.90 30.44 2.39
N ALA A 97 -11.81 29.54 2.78
CA ALA A 97 -13.06 29.93 3.43
C ALA A 97 -12.82 30.37 4.87
N ASP A 98 -12.00 29.65 5.63
CA ASP A 98 -11.68 29.98 7.01
C ASP A 98 -11.00 31.35 7.15
N THR A 99 -10.26 31.76 6.10
CA THR A 99 -9.65 33.10 5.99
C THR A 99 -10.57 34.16 5.33
N GLY A 100 -11.81 33.81 4.98
CA GLY A 100 -12.79 34.72 4.35
C GLY A 100 -12.55 35.01 2.87
N LEU A 101 -11.61 34.35 2.22
CA LEU A 101 -11.29 34.53 0.80
C LEU A 101 -12.35 33.88 -0.13
N LEU A 102 -13.00 32.81 0.35
CA LEU A 102 -14.10 32.13 -0.36
C LEU A 102 -15.35 32.11 0.50
N SER A 103 -16.52 32.17 -0.14
CA SER A 103 -17.76 31.96 0.61
C SER A 103 -18.04 30.47 0.87
N PRO A 104 -18.73 30.11 1.96
CA PRO A 104 -19.11 28.72 2.26
C PRO A 104 -19.86 28.04 1.12
N GLU A 105 -20.68 28.74 0.36
CA GLU A 105 -21.44 28.22 -0.79
C GLU A 105 -20.51 27.79 -1.92
N LEU A 106 -19.46 28.56 -2.22
CA LEU A 106 -18.44 28.20 -3.20
C LEU A 106 -17.70 26.94 -2.80
N VAL A 107 -17.31 26.84 -1.52
CA VAL A 107 -16.64 25.65 -0.97
C VAL A 107 -17.55 24.43 -1.02
N ALA A 108 -18.82 24.57 -0.67
CA ALA A 108 -19.83 23.51 -0.79
C ALA A 108 -19.98 23.06 -2.24
N GLY A 109 -19.93 24.00 -3.20
CA GLY A 109 -19.91 23.71 -4.64
C GLY A 109 -18.69 22.89 -5.06
N ILE A 110 -17.49 23.28 -4.61
CA ILE A 110 -16.22 22.58 -4.87
C ILE A 110 -16.24 21.17 -4.26
N ARG A 111 -16.76 21.01 -3.04
CA ARG A 111 -16.89 19.71 -2.37
C ARG A 111 -17.71 18.71 -3.18
N ARG A 112 -18.75 19.17 -3.90
CA ARG A 112 -19.62 18.32 -4.74
C ARG A 112 -18.95 17.79 -6.02
N VAL A 113 -17.75 18.25 -6.38
CA VAL A 113 -17.00 17.68 -7.50
C VAL A 113 -16.61 16.25 -7.15
N LYS A 114 -17.21 15.27 -7.81
CA LYS A 114 -16.91 13.85 -7.58
C LYS A 114 -15.50 13.50 -8.09
N GLY A 115 -14.79 12.65 -7.36
CA GLY A 115 -13.53 12.07 -7.81
C GLY A 115 -13.77 10.99 -8.89
N MET A 116 -12.66 10.44 -9.39
CA MET A 116 -12.69 9.31 -10.33
C MET A 116 -13.18 8.05 -9.61
N LYS A 117 -14.12 7.34 -10.22
CA LYS A 117 -14.52 6.01 -9.76
C LYS A 117 -13.39 5.03 -10.03
N ARG A 118 -13.10 4.18 -9.08
CA ARG A 118 -12.27 3.00 -9.30
C ARG A 118 -13.19 1.87 -9.74
N LEU A 119 -13.11 1.49 -10.99
CA LEU A 119 -13.80 0.31 -11.49
C LEU A 119 -12.89 -0.90 -11.21
N GLY A 120 -13.40 -1.86 -10.45
CA GLY A 120 -12.67 -3.06 -10.07
C GLY A 120 -11.63 -2.82 -8.95
N GLN A 121 -11.11 -3.90 -8.43
CA GLN A 121 -9.95 -3.90 -7.52
C GLN A 121 -8.81 -4.58 -8.26
N PRO A 122 -7.73 -3.86 -8.61
CA PRO A 122 -6.55 -4.52 -9.13
C PRO A 122 -6.10 -5.55 -8.09
N VAL A 123 -5.97 -6.79 -8.52
CA VAL A 123 -5.56 -7.89 -7.64
C VAL A 123 -4.17 -7.62 -7.06
N GLY A 124 -3.39 -6.73 -7.71
CA GLY A 124 -2.02 -6.37 -7.34
C GLY A 124 -1.05 -7.54 -7.55
N ASN A 125 0.23 -7.25 -7.47
CA ASN A 125 1.26 -8.29 -7.56
C ASN A 125 1.44 -8.94 -6.19
N TRP A 126 1.68 -10.24 -6.20
CA TRP A 126 2.17 -11.01 -5.06
C TRP A 126 3.01 -12.18 -5.59
N LEU A 127 3.85 -12.73 -4.74
CA LEU A 127 4.67 -13.88 -5.07
C LEU A 127 4.03 -15.16 -4.53
N THR A 128 4.14 -16.23 -5.30
CA THR A 128 3.92 -17.59 -4.81
C THR A 128 5.03 -17.99 -3.85
N ALA A 129 4.87 -19.10 -3.12
CA ALA A 129 5.92 -19.64 -2.25
C ALA A 129 7.21 -19.96 -3.05
N GLN A 130 7.07 -20.50 -4.26
CA GLN A 130 8.21 -20.81 -5.13
C GLN A 130 8.92 -19.55 -5.58
N GLN A 131 8.20 -18.53 -6.05
CA GLN A 131 8.77 -17.24 -6.45
C GLN A 131 9.45 -16.53 -5.27
N SER A 132 8.88 -16.64 -4.06
CA SER A 132 9.46 -16.07 -2.85
C SER A 132 10.80 -16.73 -2.50
N ARG A 133 10.90 -18.07 -2.61
CA ARG A 133 12.15 -18.79 -2.44
C ARG A 133 13.18 -18.37 -3.48
N LEU A 134 12.77 -18.32 -4.76
CA LEU A 134 13.67 -17.90 -5.86
C LEU A 134 14.21 -16.48 -5.65
N LEU A 135 13.38 -15.56 -5.16
CA LEU A 135 13.79 -14.18 -4.83
C LEU A 135 14.88 -14.17 -3.73
N LEU A 136 14.74 -15.00 -2.71
CA LEU A 136 15.69 -15.11 -1.60
C LEU A 136 17.00 -15.75 -2.05
N THR A 137 16.97 -16.82 -2.83
CA THR A 137 18.20 -17.53 -3.30
C THR A 137 19.03 -16.68 -4.25
N ASN A 138 18.42 -15.78 -5.02
CA ASN A 138 19.13 -14.89 -5.94
C ASN A 138 19.75 -13.63 -5.27
N SER A 139 19.81 -13.57 -3.95
CA SER A 139 20.33 -12.40 -3.21
C SER A 139 21.84 -12.38 -3.00
N GLN A 140 22.61 -13.33 -3.57
CA GLN A 140 24.09 -13.42 -3.43
C GLN A 140 24.56 -13.47 -1.97
N ALA A 141 24.04 -14.42 -1.18
CA ALA A 141 24.24 -14.53 0.27
C ALA A 141 25.72 -14.58 0.71
N GLU A 142 26.66 -14.91 -0.14
CA GLU A 142 28.09 -14.98 0.18
C GLU A 142 28.74 -13.62 0.41
N THR A 143 28.19 -12.56 -0.18
CA THR A 143 28.71 -11.20 -0.01
C THR A 143 28.06 -10.50 1.17
N ILE A 144 28.79 -9.58 1.81
CA ILE A 144 28.22 -8.76 2.89
C ILE A 144 26.99 -7.96 2.43
N ARG A 145 26.96 -7.53 1.18
CA ARG A 145 25.82 -6.86 0.55
C ARG A 145 24.66 -7.83 0.37
N GLY A 146 24.93 -9.04 -0.08
CA GLY A 146 23.91 -10.08 -0.24
C GLY A 146 23.29 -10.50 1.08
N LYS A 147 24.07 -10.64 2.15
CA LYS A 147 23.57 -10.91 3.51
C LYS A 147 22.60 -9.80 3.97
N ARG A 148 22.97 -8.53 3.79
CA ARG A 148 22.09 -7.40 4.09
C ARG A 148 20.80 -7.47 3.30
N ASP A 149 20.91 -7.64 1.98
CA ASP A 149 19.79 -7.59 1.06
C ASP A 149 18.82 -8.77 1.34
N ARG A 150 19.35 -9.94 1.67
CA ARG A 150 18.58 -11.12 2.05
C ARG A 150 17.85 -10.94 3.38
N ALA A 151 18.50 -10.37 4.38
CA ALA A 151 17.86 -10.01 5.65
C ALA A 151 16.72 -8.98 5.45
N MET A 152 16.91 -7.99 4.57
CA MET A 152 15.85 -7.04 4.20
C MET A 152 14.67 -7.74 3.53
N LEU A 153 14.91 -8.64 2.57
CA LEU A 153 13.88 -9.42 1.89
C LEU A 153 13.15 -10.34 2.88
N GLY A 154 13.89 -10.97 3.79
CA GLY A 154 13.33 -11.81 4.85
C GLY A 154 12.32 -11.06 5.72
N LEU A 155 12.67 -9.86 6.18
CA LEU A 155 11.75 -9.03 6.97
C LEU A 155 10.53 -8.55 6.17
N LEU A 156 10.70 -8.25 4.88
CA LEU A 156 9.57 -7.85 4.03
C LEU A 156 8.62 -9.01 3.73
N LEU A 157 9.14 -10.21 3.50
CA LEU A 157 8.37 -11.41 3.16
C LEU A 157 7.86 -12.17 4.38
N GLY A 158 8.70 -12.35 5.41
CA GLY A 158 8.37 -13.16 6.58
C GLY A 158 7.66 -12.39 7.68
N CYS A 159 7.98 -11.09 7.84
CA CYS A 159 7.38 -10.24 8.86
C CYS A 159 6.43 -9.18 8.28
N GLY A 160 6.33 -9.07 6.97
CA GLY A 160 5.43 -8.14 6.29
C GLY A 160 5.69 -6.67 6.62
N LEU A 161 6.93 -6.26 6.91
CA LEU A 161 7.26 -4.88 7.26
C LEU A 161 6.99 -3.92 6.12
N ARG A 162 6.61 -2.69 6.47
CA ARG A 162 6.61 -1.58 5.49
C ARG A 162 8.05 -1.12 5.26
N ARG A 163 8.33 -0.64 4.05
CA ARG A 163 9.64 -0.07 3.70
C ARG A 163 10.13 1.01 4.68
N SER A 164 9.22 1.85 5.17
CA SER A 164 9.53 2.87 6.16
C SER A 164 9.87 2.28 7.55
N GLU A 165 9.19 1.22 7.95
CA GLU A 165 9.45 0.51 9.20
C GLU A 165 10.83 -0.16 9.17
N LEU A 166 11.14 -0.83 8.06
CA LEU A 166 12.43 -1.52 7.88
C LEU A 166 13.64 -0.57 8.01
N VAL A 167 13.61 0.62 7.43
CA VAL A 167 14.74 1.57 7.49
C VAL A 167 14.92 2.24 8.84
N THR A 168 13.89 2.21 9.69
CA THR A 168 13.94 2.77 11.05
C THR A 168 14.23 1.72 12.12
N LEU A 169 14.15 0.43 11.77
CA LEU A 169 14.34 -0.67 12.68
C LEU A 169 15.70 -0.64 13.34
N LYS A 170 15.72 -0.83 14.66
CA LYS A 170 16.93 -0.88 15.50
C LYS A 170 17.22 -2.29 15.96
N SER A 171 18.47 -2.57 16.29
CA SER A 171 18.90 -3.89 16.78
C SER A 171 18.32 -4.23 18.16
N ASP A 172 18.12 -3.25 19.04
CA ASP A 172 17.53 -3.40 20.37
C ASP A 172 16.04 -3.78 20.34
N GLN A 173 15.36 -3.54 19.21
CA GLN A 173 13.98 -3.97 19.00
C GLN A 173 13.84 -5.47 18.70
N ILE A 174 14.94 -6.16 18.34
CA ILE A 174 14.94 -7.62 18.10
C ILE A 174 15.16 -8.31 19.45
N GLN A 175 14.10 -8.87 20.02
CA GLN A 175 14.13 -9.47 21.35
C GLN A 175 13.53 -10.87 21.34
N LYS A 176 13.99 -11.71 22.27
CA LYS A 176 13.32 -12.98 22.55
C LYS A 176 12.23 -12.75 23.59
N ARG A 177 11.02 -13.18 23.30
CA ARG A 177 9.88 -13.16 24.21
C ARG A 177 9.31 -14.56 24.25
N GLU A 178 9.22 -15.12 25.47
CA GLU A 178 8.92 -16.53 25.62
C GLU A 178 9.89 -17.36 24.75
N ASP A 179 9.37 -18.19 23.87
CA ASP A 179 10.19 -19.00 22.97
C ASP A 179 10.31 -18.43 21.54
N HIS A 180 9.81 -17.20 21.30
CA HIS A 180 9.82 -16.59 19.99
C HIS A 180 10.68 -15.33 19.91
N TRP A 181 11.36 -15.17 18.77
CA TRP A 181 11.95 -13.89 18.40
C TRP A 181 10.89 -12.94 17.89
N VAL A 182 10.95 -11.69 18.34
CA VAL A 182 9.98 -10.66 17.98
C VAL A 182 10.65 -9.31 17.72
N ILE A 183 10.00 -8.48 16.91
CA ILE A 183 10.29 -7.06 16.82
C ILE A 183 9.34 -6.35 17.78
N VAL A 184 9.86 -5.78 18.85
CA VAL A 184 9.06 -5.03 19.82
C VAL A 184 8.89 -3.58 19.38
N ASP A 185 7.80 -2.94 19.81
CA ASP A 185 7.53 -1.51 19.66
C ASP A 185 7.72 -0.97 18.25
N LEU A 186 7.31 -1.76 17.26
CA LEU A 186 7.39 -1.35 15.87
C LEU A 186 6.33 -0.27 15.57
N ILE A 187 6.80 0.95 15.32
CA ILE A 187 5.94 2.10 15.04
C ILE A 187 5.52 2.09 13.56
N GLY A 188 4.24 1.85 13.32
CA GLY A 188 3.64 1.83 12.00
C GLY A 188 3.05 3.18 11.56
N LYS A 189 2.22 3.13 10.52
CA LYS A 189 1.46 4.30 10.03
C LYS A 189 0.52 4.82 11.13
N ALA A 190 0.38 6.15 11.25
CA ALA A 190 -0.40 6.83 12.28
C ALA A 190 0.08 6.55 13.73
N ARG A 191 1.36 6.22 13.90
CA ARG A 191 2.00 5.90 15.20
C ARG A 191 1.41 4.67 15.93
N HIS A 192 0.72 3.78 15.22
CA HIS A 192 0.32 2.51 15.81
C HIS A 192 1.56 1.68 16.13
N VAL A 193 1.68 1.27 17.38
CA VAL A 193 2.74 0.40 17.88
C VAL A 193 2.25 -1.04 17.84
N ARG A 194 3.11 -1.96 17.39
CA ARG A 194 2.83 -3.39 17.41
C ARG A 194 4.09 -4.22 17.63
N THR A 195 3.90 -5.43 18.13
CA THR A 195 4.94 -6.46 18.17
C THR A 195 4.76 -7.40 16.98
N VAL A 196 5.86 -7.76 16.32
CA VAL A 196 5.84 -8.59 15.11
C VAL A 196 6.70 -9.83 15.37
N PRO A 197 6.16 -11.06 15.30
CA PRO A 197 6.95 -12.28 15.42
C PRO A 197 7.90 -12.43 14.23
N ILE A 198 9.08 -12.96 14.50
CA ILE A 198 10.14 -13.21 13.51
C ILE A 198 10.24 -14.73 13.31
N PRO A 199 9.94 -15.25 12.11
CA PRO A 199 10.14 -16.65 11.81
C PRO A 199 11.62 -17.06 11.95
N PRO A 200 11.94 -18.32 12.36
CA PRO A 200 13.31 -18.79 12.57
C PRO A 200 14.24 -18.50 11.38
N TRP A 201 13.81 -18.79 10.15
CA TRP A 201 14.59 -18.54 8.95
C TRP A 201 14.91 -17.05 8.71
N VAL A 202 14.00 -16.13 9.12
CA VAL A 202 14.27 -14.66 9.04
C VAL A 202 15.28 -14.28 10.09
N LYS A 203 15.23 -14.91 11.28
CA LYS A 203 16.19 -14.66 12.36
C LYS A 203 17.60 -15.08 11.95
N GLU A 204 17.75 -16.23 11.31
CA GLU A 204 19.02 -16.70 10.76
C GLU A 204 19.63 -15.70 9.76
N GLU A 205 18.81 -15.17 8.84
CA GLU A 205 19.25 -14.14 7.90
C GLU A 205 19.68 -12.84 8.59
N LEU A 206 18.96 -12.46 9.65
CA LEU A 206 19.32 -11.30 10.46
C LEU A 206 20.64 -11.51 11.20
N ASP A 207 20.87 -12.68 11.77
CA ASP A 207 22.09 -13.02 12.47
C ASP A 207 23.28 -13.07 11.52
N SER A 208 23.12 -13.68 10.36
CA SER A 208 24.14 -13.68 9.31
C SER A 208 24.53 -12.25 8.90
N TRP A 209 23.55 -11.35 8.75
CA TRP A 209 23.80 -9.94 8.43
C TRP A 209 24.48 -9.21 9.60
N THR A 210 23.90 -9.27 10.80
CA THR A 210 24.40 -8.50 11.94
C THR A 210 25.79 -8.91 12.37
N SER A 211 26.11 -10.22 12.31
CA SER A 211 27.44 -10.75 12.58
C SER A 211 28.45 -10.27 11.53
N ALA A 212 28.13 -10.43 10.23
CA ALA A 212 29.02 -9.99 9.15
C ALA A 212 29.26 -8.48 9.13
N ALA A 213 28.27 -7.71 9.60
CA ALA A 213 28.31 -6.25 9.63
C ALA A 213 28.81 -5.65 10.94
N GLY A 214 29.08 -6.48 11.97
CA GLY A 214 29.48 -6.02 13.30
C GLY A 214 28.44 -5.11 13.96
N ILE A 215 27.12 -5.33 13.72
CA ILE A 215 26.06 -4.49 14.27
C ILE A 215 25.83 -4.84 15.73
N ARG A 216 26.27 -3.98 16.64
CA ARG A 216 26.06 -4.13 18.08
C ARG A 216 24.98 -3.21 18.65
N GLY A 217 24.52 -2.21 17.88
CA GLY A 217 23.50 -1.26 18.33
C GLY A 217 23.07 -0.26 17.26
N GLY A 218 22.02 0.48 17.56
CA GLY A 218 21.46 1.49 16.66
C GLY A 218 20.64 0.89 15.53
N LYS A 219 20.56 1.58 14.37
CA LYS A 219 19.77 1.06 13.22
C LYS A 219 20.32 -0.27 12.74
N LEU A 220 19.42 -1.22 12.47
CA LEU A 220 19.75 -2.57 12.06
C LEU A 220 20.45 -2.63 10.70
N PHE A 221 20.04 -1.83 9.74
CA PHE A 221 20.61 -1.81 8.40
C PHE A 221 21.50 -0.60 8.16
N ARG A 222 22.66 -0.86 7.55
CA ARG A 222 23.67 0.13 7.21
C ARG A 222 23.88 0.20 5.70
N SER A 223 24.39 1.35 5.24
CA SER A 223 24.84 1.50 3.86
C SER A 223 26.14 0.74 3.65
N ILE A 224 26.38 0.29 2.41
CA ILE A 224 27.59 -0.41 2.00
C ILE A 224 28.18 0.30 0.78
N ARG A 225 29.45 0.66 0.83
CA ARG A 225 30.19 1.26 -0.27
C ARG A 225 30.44 0.26 -1.40
N LYS A 226 30.97 0.73 -2.51
CA LYS A 226 31.32 -0.13 -3.67
C LYS A 226 32.40 -1.17 -3.32
N ASP A 227 33.34 -0.78 -2.46
CA ASP A 227 34.42 -1.63 -1.92
C ASP A 227 33.96 -2.66 -0.87
N GLY A 228 32.69 -2.68 -0.54
CA GLY A 228 32.13 -3.58 0.48
C GLY A 228 32.14 -3.02 1.90
N ALA A 229 32.79 -1.88 2.16
CA ALA A 229 32.86 -1.29 3.49
C ALA A 229 31.50 -0.78 3.95
N ILE A 230 31.18 -1.04 5.21
CA ILE A 230 29.98 -0.55 5.87
C ILE A 230 30.17 0.91 6.28
N TRP A 231 29.18 1.75 6.02
CA TRP A 231 29.26 3.15 6.39
C TRP A 231 27.91 3.75 6.74
N GLY A 232 27.95 4.88 7.42
CA GLY A 232 26.76 5.64 7.78
C GLY A 232 25.90 5.00 8.87
N LEU A 233 24.90 5.76 9.32
CA LEU A 233 24.05 5.38 10.45
C LEU A 233 22.80 4.63 10.04
N GLY A 234 22.61 4.33 8.76
CA GLY A 234 21.40 3.65 8.29
C GLY A 234 21.28 3.59 6.77
N VAL A 235 20.12 3.16 6.29
CA VAL A 235 19.75 3.11 4.86
C VAL A 235 18.52 3.97 4.60
N THR A 236 18.34 4.38 3.36
CA THR A 236 17.14 5.10 2.90
C THR A 236 16.09 4.13 2.34
N GLN A 237 14.85 4.59 2.23
CA GLN A 237 13.79 3.82 1.59
C GLN A 237 14.08 3.50 0.11
N ASN A 238 14.88 4.33 -0.57
CA ASN A 238 15.28 4.09 -1.95
C ASN A 238 16.24 2.90 -2.06
N VAL A 239 17.12 2.69 -1.06
CA VAL A 239 17.98 1.50 -1.01
C VAL A 239 17.14 0.24 -0.95
N VAL A 240 16.12 0.20 -0.09
CA VAL A 240 15.21 -0.96 0.01
C VAL A 240 14.46 -1.20 -1.31
N TRP A 241 14.01 -0.14 -1.95
CA TRP A 241 13.35 -0.25 -3.26
C TRP A 241 14.30 -0.83 -4.32
N TYR A 242 15.53 -0.33 -4.36
CA TYR A 242 16.55 -0.81 -5.28
C TYR A 242 16.91 -2.29 -5.05
N VAL A 243 17.07 -2.69 -3.78
CA VAL A 243 17.33 -4.09 -3.41
C VAL A 243 16.23 -5.00 -3.94
N VAL A 244 14.96 -4.66 -3.69
CA VAL A 244 13.83 -5.46 -4.18
C VAL A 244 13.82 -5.55 -5.71
N LYS A 245 14.03 -4.42 -6.40
CA LYS A 245 14.07 -4.40 -7.87
C LYS A 245 15.21 -5.27 -8.44
N LYS A 246 16.41 -5.12 -7.89
CA LYS A 246 17.57 -5.86 -8.36
C LYS A 246 17.46 -7.37 -8.10
N CYS A 247 16.92 -7.77 -6.94
CA CYS A 247 16.70 -9.18 -6.66
C CYS A 247 15.57 -9.77 -7.51
N ALA A 248 14.51 -8.99 -7.78
CA ALA A 248 13.43 -9.40 -8.68
C ALA A 248 13.92 -9.60 -10.10
N GLU A 249 14.71 -8.67 -10.63
CA GLU A 249 15.34 -8.77 -11.96
C GLU A 249 16.17 -10.04 -12.09
N ARG A 250 17.02 -10.34 -11.10
CA ARG A 250 17.84 -11.57 -11.08
C ARG A 250 17.01 -12.85 -10.99
N ALA A 251 15.87 -12.77 -10.33
CA ALA A 251 14.93 -13.89 -10.20
C ALA A 251 13.97 -14.01 -11.40
N GLY A 252 14.07 -13.16 -12.41
CA GLY A 252 13.16 -13.14 -13.55
C GLY A 252 11.71 -12.74 -13.15
N ILE A 253 11.54 -11.94 -12.11
CA ILE A 253 10.22 -11.53 -11.59
C ILE A 253 9.94 -10.08 -12.00
N ASP A 254 9.00 -9.90 -12.93
CA ASP A 254 8.62 -8.59 -13.42
C ASP A 254 7.82 -7.76 -12.40
N ARG A 255 7.98 -6.43 -12.48
CA ARG A 255 7.14 -5.41 -11.83
C ARG A 255 6.97 -5.55 -10.31
N LEU A 256 7.89 -6.23 -9.62
CA LEU A 256 7.85 -6.38 -8.17
C LEU A 256 8.21 -5.08 -7.44
N ALA A 257 7.48 -4.74 -6.40
CA ALA A 257 7.73 -3.61 -5.52
C ALA A 257 7.74 -4.04 -4.03
N PRO A 258 8.40 -3.29 -3.13
CA PRO A 258 8.42 -3.65 -1.70
C PRO A 258 7.05 -3.88 -1.05
N HIS A 259 6.02 -3.18 -1.52
CA HIS A 259 4.66 -3.35 -1.01
C HIS A 259 4.02 -4.67 -1.44
N ASP A 260 4.44 -5.22 -2.59
CA ASP A 260 3.98 -6.52 -3.07
C ASP A 260 4.54 -7.65 -2.22
N LEU A 261 5.76 -7.51 -1.67
CA LEU A 261 6.31 -8.49 -0.71
C LEU A 261 5.49 -8.58 0.57
N ARG A 262 5.03 -7.43 1.09
CA ARG A 262 4.13 -7.42 2.24
C ARG A 262 2.76 -8.05 1.91
N ARG A 263 2.26 -7.88 0.69
CA ARG A 263 1.06 -8.57 0.21
C ARG A 263 1.30 -10.07 0.08
N SER A 264 2.48 -10.46 -0.42
CA SER A 264 2.90 -11.86 -0.50
C SER A 264 2.97 -12.50 0.88
N CYS A 265 3.52 -11.81 1.89
CA CYS A 265 3.50 -12.25 3.29
C CYS A 265 2.08 -12.58 3.74
N ALA A 266 1.12 -11.66 3.56
CA ALA A 266 -0.27 -11.88 3.95
C ALA A 266 -0.88 -13.11 3.27
N ARG A 267 -0.66 -13.26 1.96
CA ARG A 267 -1.21 -14.40 1.19
C ARG A 267 -0.57 -15.72 1.56
N LEU A 268 0.74 -15.74 1.80
CA LEU A 268 1.46 -16.92 2.23
C LEU A 268 1.02 -17.36 3.63
N CYS A 269 0.86 -16.42 4.58
CA CYS A 269 0.30 -16.72 5.89
C CYS A 269 -1.11 -17.29 5.80
N HIS A 270 -1.98 -16.70 4.99
CA HIS A 270 -3.34 -17.20 4.81
C HIS A 270 -3.37 -18.55 4.11
N GLY A 271 -2.54 -18.75 3.09
CA GLY A 271 -2.41 -20.03 2.38
C GLY A 271 -1.87 -21.17 3.28
N ALA A 272 -1.13 -20.81 4.34
CA ALA A 272 -0.67 -21.72 5.38
C ALA A 272 -1.70 -21.95 6.50
N GLY A 273 -2.95 -21.48 6.35
CA GLY A 273 -4.02 -21.64 7.33
C GLY A 273 -4.10 -20.54 8.40
N GLY A 274 -3.31 -19.46 8.27
CA GLY A 274 -3.36 -18.35 9.23
C GLY A 274 -4.69 -17.60 9.18
N GLU A 275 -5.23 -17.28 10.36
CA GLU A 275 -6.45 -16.52 10.53
C GLU A 275 -6.30 -15.07 10.11
N LEU A 276 -7.37 -14.47 9.57
CA LEU A 276 -7.36 -13.08 9.07
C LEU A 276 -7.02 -12.06 10.15
N GLU A 277 -7.48 -12.28 11.38
CA GLU A 277 -7.20 -11.40 12.51
C GLU A 277 -5.73 -11.44 12.89
N GLN A 278 -5.12 -12.63 12.93
CA GLN A 278 -3.69 -12.78 13.20
C GLN A 278 -2.85 -12.11 12.11
N ILE A 279 -3.25 -12.24 10.85
CA ILE A 279 -2.60 -11.54 9.73
C ILE A 279 -2.82 -10.02 9.84
N GLN A 280 -3.98 -9.58 10.30
CA GLN A 280 -4.25 -8.16 10.56
C GLN A 280 -3.30 -7.59 11.62
N PHE A 281 -3.12 -8.29 12.74
CA PHE A 281 -2.18 -7.90 13.81
C PHE A 281 -0.73 -7.89 13.30
N LEU A 282 -0.30 -8.95 12.63
CA LEU A 282 1.04 -9.03 12.03
C LEU A 282 1.33 -7.82 11.14
N LEU A 283 0.40 -7.48 10.28
CA LEU A 283 0.56 -6.38 9.34
C LEU A 283 0.27 -5.00 9.97
N GLY A 284 -0.43 -4.91 11.09
CA GLY A 284 -0.89 -3.65 11.68
C GLY A 284 -1.84 -2.90 10.73
N HIS A 285 -2.88 -3.59 10.26
CA HIS A 285 -3.99 -2.99 9.54
C HIS A 285 -5.06 -2.56 10.53
N ILE A 286 -5.56 -1.33 10.40
CA ILE A 286 -6.61 -0.79 11.27
C ILE A 286 -7.95 -1.51 11.04
N SER A 287 -8.15 -2.08 9.84
CA SER A 287 -9.40 -2.73 9.44
C SER A 287 -9.13 -4.10 8.84
N VAL A 288 -9.91 -5.10 9.24
CA VAL A 288 -9.93 -6.46 8.67
C VAL A 288 -10.18 -6.39 7.16
N GLN A 289 -11.05 -5.49 6.69
CA GLN A 289 -11.30 -5.28 5.26
C GLN A 289 -10.02 -4.95 4.46
N THR A 290 -9.04 -4.29 5.08
CA THR A 290 -7.75 -4.05 4.44
C THR A 290 -6.97 -5.34 4.31
N THR A 291 -7.01 -6.22 5.31
CA THR A 291 -6.38 -7.54 5.29
C THR A 291 -7.04 -8.44 4.26
N GLU A 292 -8.36 -8.51 4.21
CA GLU A 292 -9.13 -9.23 3.20
C GLU A 292 -8.73 -8.84 1.77
N ARG A 293 -8.55 -7.53 1.51
CA ARG A 293 -8.08 -7.04 0.21
C ARG A 293 -6.67 -7.51 -0.13
N TYR A 294 -5.80 -7.60 0.86
CA TYR A 294 -4.42 -8.07 0.69
C TYR A 294 -4.37 -9.57 0.38
N VAL A 295 -5.17 -10.33 1.10
CA VAL A 295 -5.25 -11.78 0.96
C VAL A 295 -6.06 -12.17 -0.27
N GLY A 296 -6.99 -11.33 -0.72
CA GLY A 296 -7.90 -11.64 -1.82
C GLY A 296 -8.93 -12.71 -1.45
N CYS A 297 -9.30 -12.80 -0.16
CA CYS A 297 -10.15 -13.84 0.41
C CYS A 297 -11.53 -13.97 -0.21
N LYS A 298 -12.00 -12.96 -0.95
CA LYS A 298 -13.34 -12.99 -1.54
C LYS A 298 -13.45 -13.90 -2.75
N GLN A 299 -12.34 -14.38 -3.31
CA GLN A 299 -12.34 -15.27 -4.46
C GLN A 299 -11.15 -16.24 -4.36
N GLN A 300 -11.42 -17.48 -3.99
CA GLN A 300 -10.44 -18.57 -4.05
C GLN A 300 -10.55 -19.23 -5.42
N LEU A 301 -9.63 -18.88 -6.33
CA LEU A 301 -9.63 -19.42 -7.69
C LEU A 301 -9.42 -20.94 -7.74
N ASN A 302 -8.69 -21.48 -6.75
CA ASN A 302 -8.43 -22.94 -6.65
C ASN A 302 -9.56 -23.73 -5.98
N LYS A 303 -10.59 -23.05 -5.45
CA LYS A 303 -11.80 -23.62 -4.84
C LYS A 303 -12.95 -22.66 -5.11
N ALA A 304 -13.16 -22.32 -6.38
CA ALA A 304 -14.19 -21.39 -6.76
C ALA A 304 -15.56 -22.00 -6.43
N VAL A 305 -16.47 -21.21 -5.89
CA VAL A 305 -17.79 -21.69 -5.48
C VAL A 305 -18.64 -22.16 -6.67
N ASN A 306 -18.33 -21.65 -7.87
CA ASN A 306 -18.94 -22.05 -9.11
C ASN A 306 -18.42 -23.38 -9.66
N ASP A 307 -17.26 -23.89 -9.19
CA ASP A 307 -16.77 -25.24 -9.55
C ASP A 307 -17.71 -26.36 -9.04
N ARG A 308 -18.56 -26.01 -8.05
CA ARG A 308 -19.56 -26.92 -7.49
C ARG A 308 -20.89 -26.94 -8.25
N ILE A 309 -21.01 -26.14 -9.30
CA ILE A 309 -22.20 -26.11 -10.16
C ILE A 309 -22.04 -27.18 -11.25
N GLU A 310 -22.65 -28.33 -11.04
CA GLU A 310 -22.62 -29.45 -11.97
C GLU A 310 -23.67 -29.25 -13.09
N LEU A 311 -23.41 -28.34 -14.02
CA LEU A 311 -24.26 -28.12 -15.20
C LEU A 311 -23.65 -28.70 -16.50
N GLY A 312 -22.45 -29.27 -16.39
CA GLY A 312 -21.78 -29.95 -17.53
C GLY A 312 -22.35 -31.32 -17.80
N THR A 313 -22.34 -31.75 -19.08
CA THR A 313 -22.55 -33.16 -19.42
C THR A 313 -21.48 -34.01 -18.71
N PRO A 314 -21.83 -35.08 -17.99
CA PRO A 314 -20.86 -35.92 -17.32
C PRO A 314 -19.81 -36.40 -18.33
N SER A 315 -18.53 -36.10 -18.07
CA SER A 315 -17.47 -36.70 -18.87
C SER A 315 -17.51 -38.22 -18.69
N SER A 316 -17.16 -38.97 -19.73
CA SER A 316 -17.27 -40.45 -19.77
C SER A 316 -16.59 -41.18 -18.60
N LEU A 317 -15.68 -40.52 -17.89
CA LEU A 317 -15.03 -40.99 -16.66
C LEU A 317 -15.99 -41.01 -15.43
N TYR A 318 -16.92 -40.07 -15.33
CA TYR A 318 -17.90 -40.03 -14.24
C TYR A 318 -19.02 -41.04 -14.43
N LEU A 319 -19.38 -41.39 -15.67
CA LEU A 319 -20.36 -42.43 -15.96
C LEU A 319 -19.84 -43.84 -15.61
N GLN A 320 -18.53 -44.08 -15.73
CA GLN A 320 -17.95 -45.38 -15.34
C GLN A 320 -17.87 -45.57 -13.83
N GLU A 321 -17.64 -44.50 -13.04
CA GLU A 321 -17.62 -44.58 -11.57
C GLU A 321 -19.02 -44.68 -10.96
N SER A 322 -20.02 -44.01 -11.52
CA SER A 322 -21.42 -44.12 -11.06
C SER A 322 -22.04 -45.46 -11.42
N LEU A 323 -21.69 -46.04 -12.56
CA LEU A 323 -22.15 -47.40 -12.95
C LEU A 323 -21.52 -48.49 -12.08
N ARG A 324 -20.29 -48.34 -11.58
CA ARG A 324 -19.66 -49.27 -10.63
C ARG A 324 -20.33 -49.31 -9.25
N ARG A 325 -21.02 -48.24 -8.85
CA ARG A 325 -21.77 -48.19 -7.57
C ARG A 325 -23.14 -48.82 -7.63
N TRP A 326 -23.64 -49.18 -8.81
CA TRP A 326 -25.00 -49.76 -9.02
C TRP A 326 -24.99 -51.18 -9.47
N ILE A 327 -23.87 -51.93 -9.48
CA ILE A 327 -23.86 -53.36 -9.73
C ILE A 327 -24.07 -54.03 -8.36
N PRO A 328 -25.22 -54.64 -8.10
CA PRO A 328 -25.42 -55.43 -6.89
C PRO A 328 -24.49 -56.65 -6.96
N THR A 329 -23.71 -56.82 -5.93
CA THR A 329 -22.89 -58.01 -5.72
C THR A 329 -23.78 -59.24 -5.71
N THR A 330 -23.67 -60.03 -6.77
CA THR A 330 -23.90 -61.48 -6.87
C THR A 330 -25.12 -62.07 -6.17
N TYR A 331 -26.13 -62.33 -6.97
CA TYR A 331 -27.07 -63.45 -6.74
C TYR A 331 -26.31 -64.76 -7.04
N ASN A 332 -26.01 -65.51 -6.01
CA ASN A 332 -25.56 -66.91 -6.14
C ASN A 332 -26.81 -67.80 -6.02
N PRO A 333 -27.22 -68.53 -7.08
CA PRO A 333 -28.32 -69.52 -6.94
C PRO A 333 -27.82 -70.77 -6.18
N PRO A 334 -28.63 -71.37 -5.34
CA PRO A 334 -28.29 -72.62 -4.67
C PRO A 334 -28.18 -73.79 -5.66
N ILE A 335 -27.04 -74.47 -5.54
CA ILE A 335 -26.83 -75.76 -6.20
C ILE A 335 -27.70 -76.81 -5.48
N GLY A 336 -28.73 -77.37 -6.17
CA GLY A 336 -29.42 -78.57 -5.80
C GLY A 336 -28.78 -79.81 -6.44
#